data_25e086b559fb1da56674a05794862ab6
#
_entry.id   25e086b559fb1da56674a05794862ab6
#
_cell.length_a   1.000
_cell.length_b   1.000
_cell.length_c   1.000
_cell.angle_alpha   90.00
_cell.angle_beta   90.00
_cell.angle_gamma   90.00
#
_symmetry.space_group_name_H-M   'P 1'
#
loop_
_entity.id
_entity.type
_entity.pdbx_description
1 polymer ?
#
loop_
_entity_poly.entity_id
_entity_poly.type
_entity_poly.pdbx_seq_one_letter_code
_entity_poly.pdbx_strand_id
1 'polypeptide(L)'
;MIKLIVSDLDGTLLQNGAQQLTEEAKQIISAIQKTGILFVAASGRQYPNLYRLFGELSQDMLFICENGAYTVRNGQEFDSIPMDRKRGIALIEDICTRENCEVLLSGKNTSYLQPKTEKYLYHMRSVVKNNVQIVPDITKVEEPFLKISVCCFDGIALFEEYFQSRWSSQFQAVVSDRLWMDFTAFGVNKGHALEKIQKAFKITKEETMVFGDNYNDIEMFAQAAYSYVMENAVEKVKAYGTYRSVRVEDTLKEILEKKRAYRKEKL
;
A
#
# COMPACT_ATOMS: atom_id res chain seq x y z
N MET A 1 -21.49 -15.13 -0.46
CA MET A 1 -21.80 -13.70 -0.75
C MET A 1 -20.60 -12.87 -0.32
N ILE A 2 -20.17 -11.88 -1.11
CA ILE A 2 -19.00 -11.03 -0.79
C ILE A 2 -19.26 -10.21 0.47
N LYS A 3 -18.28 -10.22 1.37
CA LYS A 3 -18.25 -9.46 2.64
C LYS A 3 -17.08 -8.50 2.73
N LEU A 4 -16.01 -8.77 1.97
CA LEU A 4 -14.76 -8.00 1.97
C LEU A 4 -14.32 -7.69 0.55
N ILE A 5 -14.04 -6.43 0.28
CA ILE A 5 -13.45 -5.96 -0.97
C ILE A 5 -12.17 -5.23 -0.65
N VAL A 6 -11.09 -5.61 -1.31
CA VAL A 6 -9.77 -4.97 -1.17
C VAL A 6 -9.33 -4.47 -2.53
N SER A 7 -8.93 -3.23 -2.62
CA SER A 7 -8.39 -2.66 -3.85
C SER A 7 -7.01 -2.06 -3.63
N ASP A 8 -6.07 -2.42 -4.50
CA ASP A 8 -4.91 -1.59 -4.72
C ASP A 8 -5.31 -0.23 -5.29
N LEU A 9 -4.40 0.73 -5.28
CA LEU A 9 -4.65 2.11 -5.69
C LEU A 9 -4.00 2.45 -7.02
N ASP A 10 -2.68 2.54 -7.04
CA ASP A 10 -1.93 3.09 -8.18
C ASP A 10 -1.85 2.09 -9.33
N GLY A 11 -2.51 2.39 -10.44
CA GLY A 11 -2.69 1.45 -11.56
C GLY A 11 -4.00 0.64 -11.48
N THR A 12 -4.65 0.62 -10.34
CA THR A 12 -5.88 -0.13 -10.07
C THR A 12 -7.09 0.80 -9.90
N LEU A 13 -7.32 1.35 -8.73
CA LEU A 13 -8.41 2.31 -8.47
C LEU A 13 -8.07 3.72 -8.96
N LEU A 14 -6.79 4.06 -9.00
CA LEU A 14 -6.22 5.28 -9.56
C LEU A 14 -5.48 4.95 -10.86
N GLN A 15 -6.19 4.96 -11.97
CA GLN A 15 -5.61 4.66 -13.28
C GLN A 15 -5.01 5.91 -13.94
N ASN A 16 -4.12 5.68 -14.92
CA ASN A 16 -3.51 6.73 -15.74
C ASN A 16 -2.81 7.85 -14.94
N GLY A 17 -2.22 7.52 -13.79
CA GLY A 17 -1.53 8.47 -12.94
C GLY A 17 -2.45 9.44 -12.18
N ALA A 18 -3.74 9.13 -12.07
CA ALA A 18 -4.70 9.93 -11.32
C ALA A 18 -4.23 10.09 -9.85
N GLN A 19 -4.39 11.30 -9.32
CA GLN A 19 -4.00 11.63 -7.94
C GLN A 19 -5.20 11.76 -7.00
N GLN A 20 -6.42 11.58 -7.52
CA GLN A 20 -7.67 11.70 -6.80
C GLN A 20 -8.66 10.64 -7.28
N LEU A 21 -9.53 10.20 -6.37
CA LEU A 21 -10.66 9.35 -6.73
C LEU A 21 -11.67 10.13 -7.57
N THR A 22 -12.22 9.46 -8.57
CA THR A 22 -13.37 9.99 -9.32
C THR A 22 -14.60 10.08 -8.40
N GLU A 23 -15.53 10.98 -8.70
CA GLU A 23 -16.81 11.06 -7.98
C GLU A 23 -17.60 9.75 -8.12
N GLU A 24 -17.50 9.09 -9.27
CA GLU A 24 -18.07 7.76 -9.50
C GLU A 24 -17.52 6.71 -8.53
N ALA A 25 -16.18 6.64 -8.38
CA ALA A 25 -15.54 5.72 -7.43
C ALA A 25 -16.01 5.97 -6.00
N LYS A 26 -16.05 7.23 -5.57
CA LYS A 26 -16.53 7.61 -4.23
C LYS A 26 -17.97 7.17 -3.99
N GLN A 27 -18.87 7.44 -4.94
CA GLN A 27 -20.28 7.05 -4.85
C GLN A 27 -20.45 5.53 -4.76
N ILE A 28 -19.71 4.78 -5.57
CA ILE A 28 -19.79 3.31 -5.59
C ILE A 28 -19.24 2.73 -4.28
N ILE A 29 -18.09 3.20 -3.80
CA ILE A 29 -17.50 2.75 -2.53
C ILE A 29 -18.48 3.04 -1.38
N SER A 30 -19.04 4.25 -1.31
CA SER A 30 -20.07 4.59 -0.33
C SER A 30 -21.29 3.65 -0.40
N ALA A 31 -21.75 3.34 -1.61
CA ALA A 31 -22.86 2.40 -1.79
C ALA A 31 -22.49 0.97 -1.33
N ILE A 32 -21.29 0.49 -1.59
CA ILE A 32 -20.76 -0.79 -1.11
C ILE A 32 -20.75 -0.83 0.43
N GLN A 33 -20.18 0.20 1.09
CA GLN A 33 -20.14 0.31 2.55
C GLN A 33 -21.55 0.25 3.16
N LYS A 34 -22.52 0.99 2.60
CA LYS A 34 -23.94 0.94 3.02
C LYS A 34 -24.59 -0.43 2.92
N THR A 35 -24.02 -1.35 2.17
CA THR A 35 -24.50 -2.74 2.14
C THR A 35 -23.93 -3.61 3.24
N GLY A 36 -23.03 -3.09 4.07
CA GLY A 36 -22.30 -3.81 5.11
C GLY A 36 -21.10 -4.60 4.59
N ILE A 37 -20.68 -4.40 3.34
CA ILE A 37 -19.42 -4.95 2.81
C ILE A 37 -18.27 -4.07 3.29
N LEU A 38 -17.26 -4.68 3.86
CA LEU A 38 -16.04 -4.02 4.30
C LEU A 38 -15.19 -3.65 3.09
N PHE A 39 -14.82 -2.38 2.94
CA PHE A 39 -13.92 -1.92 1.89
C PHE A 39 -12.55 -1.59 2.46
N VAL A 40 -11.49 -2.10 1.82
CA VAL A 40 -10.09 -1.92 2.20
C VAL A 40 -9.31 -1.33 1.04
N ALA A 41 -8.57 -0.27 1.29
CA ALA A 41 -7.56 0.23 0.36
C ALA A 41 -6.19 -0.32 0.75
N ALA A 42 -5.47 -0.96 -0.19
CA ALA A 42 -4.17 -1.57 0.03
C ALA A 42 -3.11 -0.92 -0.86
N SER A 43 -2.11 -0.25 -0.27
CA SER A 43 -1.14 0.53 -1.03
C SER A 43 0.25 0.54 -0.38
N GLY A 44 1.26 0.88 -1.19
CA GLY A 44 2.59 1.26 -0.70
C GLY A 44 2.65 2.65 -0.08
N ARG A 45 1.57 3.43 -0.17
CA ARG A 45 1.47 4.79 0.39
C ARG A 45 1.32 4.77 1.91
N GLN A 46 1.69 5.89 2.54
CA GLN A 46 1.46 6.12 3.96
C GLN A 46 -0.03 6.33 4.30
N TYR A 47 -0.41 6.00 5.54
CA TYR A 47 -1.77 6.18 6.03
C TYR A 47 -2.32 7.63 5.86
N PRO A 48 -1.59 8.72 6.20
CA PRO A 48 -2.11 10.08 5.98
C PRO A 48 -2.45 10.39 4.52
N ASN A 49 -1.75 9.79 3.56
CA ASN A 49 -2.04 9.95 2.14
C ASN A 49 -3.35 9.26 1.76
N LEU A 50 -3.55 8.03 2.25
CA LEU A 50 -4.78 7.27 2.02
C LEU A 50 -5.98 7.95 2.68
N TYR A 51 -5.83 8.37 3.92
CA TYR A 51 -6.89 9.07 4.65
C TYR A 51 -7.37 10.33 3.92
N ARG A 52 -6.43 11.15 3.40
CA ARG A 52 -6.78 12.34 2.60
C ARG A 52 -7.45 11.98 1.28
N LEU A 53 -6.99 10.91 0.61
CA LEU A 53 -7.53 10.47 -0.68
C LEU A 53 -9.00 10.05 -0.58
N PHE A 54 -9.35 9.32 0.47
CA PHE A 54 -10.71 8.80 0.68
C PHE A 54 -11.64 9.79 1.40
N GLY A 55 -11.10 10.78 2.12
CA GLY A 55 -11.89 11.80 2.82
C GLY A 55 -12.91 11.19 3.78
N GLU A 56 -14.18 11.56 3.64
CA GLU A 56 -15.26 11.08 4.52
C GLU A 56 -15.48 9.56 4.46
N LEU A 57 -15.17 8.91 3.34
CA LEU A 57 -15.30 7.46 3.21
C LEU A 57 -14.37 6.70 4.16
N SER A 58 -13.26 7.32 4.58
CA SER A 58 -12.24 6.71 5.42
C SER A 58 -12.73 6.29 6.80
N GLN A 59 -13.84 6.86 7.29
CA GLN A 59 -14.40 6.55 8.61
C GLN A 59 -14.82 5.08 8.76
N ASP A 60 -15.28 4.45 7.66
CA ASP A 60 -15.78 3.07 7.66
C ASP A 60 -14.85 2.11 6.89
N MET A 61 -13.59 2.49 6.70
CA MET A 61 -12.60 1.72 5.95
C MET A 61 -11.49 1.15 6.82
N LEU A 62 -10.86 0.10 6.29
CA LEU A 62 -9.51 -0.29 6.68
C LEU A 62 -8.52 0.17 5.60
N PHE A 63 -7.30 0.40 6.03
CA PHE A 63 -6.19 0.77 5.17
C PHE A 63 -5.02 -0.18 5.43
N ILE A 64 -4.56 -0.85 4.39
CA ILE A 64 -3.28 -1.55 4.35
C ILE A 64 -2.28 -0.57 3.74
N CYS A 65 -1.38 -0.06 4.57
CA CYS A 65 -0.40 0.97 4.24
C CYS A 65 1.00 0.37 4.16
N GLU A 66 1.94 1.07 3.51
CA GLU A 66 3.34 0.68 3.40
C GLU A 66 3.50 -0.79 2.98
N ASN A 67 2.71 -1.21 1.95
CA ASN A 67 2.67 -2.58 1.43
C ASN A 67 2.34 -3.66 2.49
N GLY A 68 1.64 -3.30 3.57
CA GLY A 68 1.25 -4.23 4.63
C GLY A 68 2.06 -4.11 5.92
N ALA A 69 3.04 -3.20 6.00
CA ALA A 69 3.76 -2.93 7.25
C ALA A 69 2.87 -2.27 8.30
N TYR A 70 1.80 -1.62 7.89
CA TYR A 70 0.88 -0.92 8.78
C TYR A 70 -0.56 -1.04 8.32
N THR A 71 -1.45 -1.47 9.19
CA THR A 71 -2.88 -1.57 8.93
C THR A 71 -3.63 -0.70 9.93
N VAL A 72 -4.56 0.12 9.42
CA VAL A 72 -5.31 1.10 10.23
C VAL A 72 -6.80 0.90 10.03
N ARG A 73 -7.56 1.03 11.11
CA ARG A 73 -9.03 1.09 11.11
C ARG A 73 -9.50 2.24 11.98
N ASN A 74 -10.36 3.10 11.45
CA ASN A 74 -10.95 4.22 12.20
C ASN A 74 -9.88 5.10 12.88
N GLY A 75 -8.76 5.35 12.21
CA GLY A 75 -7.66 6.14 12.75
C GLY A 75 -6.82 5.45 13.82
N GLN A 76 -7.13 4.22 14.17
CA GLN A 76 -6.39 3.42 15.15
C GLN A 76 -5.59 2.30 14.48
N GLU A 77 -4.45 1.99 15.05
CA GLU A 77 -3.67 0.83 14.62
C GLU A 77 -4.48 -0.46 14.78
N PHE A 78 -4.62 -1.18 13.68
CA PHE A 78 -5.17 -2.51 13.66
C PHE A 78 -4.07 -3.57 13.77
N ASP A 79 -2.97 -3.36 13.03
CA ASP A 79 -1.78 -4.22 13.03
C ASP A 79 -0.56 -3.47 12.53
N SER A 80 0.64 -3.88 12.96
CA SER A 80 1.90 -3.37 12.41
C SER A 80 3.01 -4.41 12.48
N ILE A 81 3.93 -4.35 11.51
CA ILE A 81 5.13 -5.20 11.46
C ILE A 81 6.34 -4.28 11.37
N PRO A 82 6.85 -3.79 12.51
CA PRO A 82 8.01 -2.92 12.51
C PRO A 82 9.29 -3.69 12.19
N MET A 83 10.26 -2.98 11.63
CA MET A 83 11.61 -3.45 11.40
C MET A 83 12.38 -3.57 12.72
N ASP A 84 13.39 -4.44 12.77
CA ASP A 84 14.36 -4.43 13.87
C ASP A 84 15.08 -3.07 13.89
N ARG A 85 14.94 -2.35 15.00
CA ARG A 85 15.44 -0.99 15.13
C ARG A 85 16.97 -0.88 14.99
N LYS A 86 17.72 -1.81 15.58
CA LYS A 86 19.19 -1.77 15.56
C LYS A 86 19.71 -1.98 14.13
N ARG A 87 19.13 -2.94 13.41
CA ARG A 87 19.47 -3.19 12.02
C ARG A 87 19.00 -2.08 11.11
N GLY A 88 17.83 -1.49 11.38
CA GLY A 88 17.31 -0.33 10.67
C GLY A 88 18.22 0.89 10.78
N ILE A 89 18.75 1.18 11.99
CA ILE A 89 19.73 2.24 12.18
C ILE A 89 20.99 1.97 11.35
N ALA A 90 21.51 0.77 11.37
CA ALA A 90 22.71 0.42 10.59
C ALA A 90 22.47 0.57 9.06
N LEU A 91 21.27 0.25 8.58
CA LEU A 91 20.90 0.50 7.17
C LEU A 91 20.83 2.02 6.87
N ILE A 92 20.22 2.81 7.76
CA ILE A 92 20.16 4.28 7.62
C ILE A 92 21.59 4.87 7.55
N GLU A 93 22.46 4.46 8.46
CA GLU A 93 23.86 4.91 8.49
C GLU A 93 24.58 4.55 7.18
N ASP A 94 24.39 3.34 6.66
CA ASP A 94 24.97 2.92 5.38
C ASP A 94 24.46 3.78 4.21
N ILE A 95 23.15 4.05 4.11
CA ILE A 95 22.58 4.95 3.10
C ILE A 95 23.17 6.35 3.22
N CYS A 96 23.31 6.85 4.45
CA CYS A 96 23.84 8.19 4.71
C CYS A 96 25.31 8.36 4.26
N THR A 97 26.12 7.30 4.21
CA THR A 97 27.48 7.35 3.68
C THR A 97 27.57 7.57 2.17
N ARG A 98 26.46 7.37 1.43
CA ARG A 98 26.41 7.49 -0.04
C ARG A 98 25.97 8.89 -0.44
N GLU A 99 26.85 9.69 -1.06
CA GLU A 99 26.56 11.08 -1.41
C GLU A 99 25.33 11.24 -2.28
N ASN A 100 25.10 10.33 -3.25
CA ASN A 100 24.00 10.38 -4.21
C ASN A 100 22.71 9.68 -3.72
N CYS A 101 22.69 9.20 -2.46
CA CYS A 101 21.54 8.53 -1.88
C CYS A 101 20.94 9.38 -0.76
N GLU A 102 19.65 9.50 -0.79
CA GLU A 102 18.83 10.11 0.25
C GLU A 102 18.06 9.01 1.01
N VAL A 103 17.78 9.24 2.28
CA VAL A 103 17.05 8.29 3.12
C VAL A 103 15.67 8.81 3.48
N LEU A 104 14.68 7.90 3.41
CA LEU A 104 13.34 8.08 3.93
C LEU A 104 13.09 7.03 5.02
N LEU A 105 12.71 7.45 6.20
CA LEU A 105 12.21 6.57 7.25
C LEU A 105 10.69 6.77 7.39
N SER A 106 9.92 5.73 7.10
CA SER A 106 8.48 5.71 7.33
C SER A 106 8.15 5.28 8.75
N GLY A 107 7.56 6.18 9.52
CA GLY A 107 6.83 5.88 10.74
C GLY A 107 5.34 5.67 10.46
N LYS A 108 4.51 5.56 11.51
CA LYS A 108 3.07 5.31 11.38
C LYS A 108 2.31 6.43 10.66
N ASN A 109 2.64 7.69 10.97
CA ASN A 109 1.94 8.85 10.44
C ASN A 109 2.86 9.87 9.77
N THR A 110 4.16 9.65 9.80
CA THR A 110 5.16 10.63 9.40
C THR A 110 6.28 9.96 8.62
N SER A 111 6.73 10.63 7.56
CA SER A 111 8.01 10.34 6.90
C SER A 111 9.09 11.22 7.52
N TYR A 112 10.08 10.62 8.13
CA TYR A 112 11.22 11.32 8.70
C TYR A 112 12.31 11.46 7.64
N LEU A 113 12.83 12.68 7.51
CA LEU A 113 13.87 13.02 6.55
C LEU A 113 15.04 13.70 7.25
N GLN A 114 16.25 13.38 6.81
CA GLN A 114 17.46 14.14 7.04
C GLN A 114 18.07 14.46 5.67
N PRO A 115 17.47 15.44 4.95
CA PRO A 115 17.80 15.68 3.55
C PRO A 115 19.21 16.21 3.38
N LYS A 116 19.96 15.67 2.42
CA LYS A 116 21.26 16.18 1.97
C LYS A 116 21.09 17.30 0.94
N THR A 117 19.95 17.30 0.20
CA THR A 117 19.71 18.21 -0.90
C THR A 117 18.31 18.84 -0.81
N GLU A 118 18.21 20.11 -1.25
CA GLU A 118 16.94 20.80 -1.42
C GLU A 118 16.05 20.11 -2.47
N LYS A 119 16.66 19.50 -3.49
CA LYS A 119 15.96 18.72 -4.53
C LYS A 119 15.16 17.58 -3.90
N TYR A 120 15.75 16.86 -2.95
CA TYR A 120 15.07 15.76 -2.26
C TYR A 120 13.91 16.27 -1.39
N LEU A 121 14.13 17.34 -0.64
CA LEU A 121 13.08 17.95 0.17
C LEU A 121 11.89 18.41 -0.69
N TYR A 122 12.16 19.09 -1.82
CA TYR A 122 11.13 19.46 -2.78
C TYR A 122 10.38 18.24 -3.33
N HIS A 123 11.12 17.18 -3.72
CA HIS A 123 10.53 15.94 -4.22
C HIS A 123 9.55 15.33 -3.21
N MET A 124 9.96 15.20 -1.95
CA MET A 124 9.12 14.62 -0.91
C MET A 124 7.87 15.44 -0.60
N ARG A 125 7.97 16.76 -0.57
CA ARG A 125 6.85 17.66 -0.23
C ARG A 125 5.89 17.92 -1.40
N SER A 126 6.43 18.06 -2.60
CA SER A 126 5.67 18.56 -3.76
C SER A 126 5.28 17.48 -4.75
N VAL A 127 6.11 16.44 -4.91
CA VAL A 127 5.86 15.34 -5.85
C VAL A 127 5.22 14.15 -5.13
N VAL A 128 5.91 13.60 -4.13
CA VAL A 128 5.42 12.44 -3.35
C VAL A 128 4.27 12.83 -2.40
N LYS A 129 4.31 14.08 -1.91
CA LYS A 129 3.31 14.67 -1.00
C LYS A 129 3.11 13.88 0.30
N ASN A 130 4.17 13.29 0.80
CA ASN A 130 4.15 12.64 2.11
C ASN A 130 3.97 13.67 3.24
N ASN A 131 3.43 13.20 4.36
CA ASN A 131 3.50 13.95 5.61
C ASN A 131 4.94 13.84 6.14
N VAL A 132 5.75 14.90 5.97
CA VAL A 132 7.19 14.87 6.23
C VAL A 132 7.58 15.69 7.46
N GLN A 133 8.50 15.13 8.24
CA GLN A 133 9.18 15.82 9.34
C GLN A 133 10.70 15.78 9.10
N ILE A 134 11.34 16.94 9.09
CA ILE A 134 12.80 17.05 9.03
C ILE A 134 13.34 16.88 10.44
N VAL A 135 14.34 16.01 10.58
CA VAL A 135 15.04 15.77 11.85
C VAL A 135 16.55 15.98 11.69
N PRO A 136 17.24 16.45 12.74
CA PRO A 136 18.68 16.66 12.68
C PRO A 136 19.47 15.36 12.64
N ASP A 137 18.89 14.27 13.17
CA ASP A 137 19.49 12.94 13.18
C ASP A 137 18.38 11.89 13.09
N ILE A 138 18.27 11.28 11.91
CA ILE A 138 17.20 10.31 11.60
C ILE A 138 17.34 9.01 12.39
N THR A 139 18.54 8.68 12.87
CA THR A 139 18.78 7.48 13.70
C THR A 139 18.18 7.59 15.10
N LYS A 140 17.87 8.81 15.55
CA LYS A 140 17.27 9.10 16.87
C LYS A 140 15.75 9.15 16.87
N VAL A 141 15.11 8.93 15.73
CA VAL A 141 13.64 8.82 15.67
C VAL A 141 13.18 7.67 16.58
N GLU A 142 12.30 7.94 17.52
CA GLU A 142 11.84 6.94 18.51
C GLU A 142 10.65 6.11 18.01
N GLU A 143 9.91 6.61 17.00
CA GLU A 143 8.77 5.91 16.39
C GLU A 143 9.22 4.57 15.80
N PRO A 144 8.36 3.52 15.81
CA PRO A 144 8.65 2.26 15.13
C PRO A 144 8.96 2.46 13.65
N PHE A 145 10.02 1.83 13.17
CA PHE A 145 10.42 1.86 11.76
C PHE A 145 9.55 0.89 10.97
N LEU A 146 8.69 1.40 10.11
CA LEU A 146 7.83 0.56 9.28
C LEU A 146 8.50 0.22 7.95
N LYS A 147 9.18 1.20 7.35
CA LYS A 147 9.91 1.08 6.11
C LYS A 147 11.08 2.05 6.09
N ILE A 148 12.18 1.64 5.52
CA ILE A 148 13.30 2.50 5.17
C ILE A 148 13.44 2.46 3.66
N SER A 149 13.50 3.63 3.01
CA SER A 149 13.70 3.71 1.57
C SER A 149 14.95 4.49 1.25
N VAL A 150 15.70 4.01 0.25
CA VAL A 150 16.77 4.77 -0.37
C VAL A 150 16.26 5.39 -1.66
N CYS A 151 16.52 6.69 -1.84
CA CYS A 151 16.22 7.44 -3.06
C CYS A 151 17.52 7.86 -3.74
N CYS A 152 17.65 7.53 -5.02
CA CYS A 152 18.78 7.98 -5.84
C CYS A 152 18.27 8.65 -7.11
N PHE A 153 18.52 9.95 -7.26
CA PHE A 153 18.04 10.72 -8.42
C PHE A 153 18.74 10.36 -9.74
N ASP A 154 19.91 9.75 -9.66
CA ASP A 154 20.64 9.23 -10.81
C ASP A 154 20.13 7.84 -11.27
N GLY A 155 19.25 7.25 -10.48
CA GLY A 155 18.65 5.93 -10.67
C GLY A 155 19.15 4.92 -9.64
N ILE A 156 18.21 4.22 -9.00
CA ILE A 156 18.53 3.24 -7.96
C ILE A 156 19.31 2.03 -8.50
N ALA A 157 19.19 1.73 -9.80
CA ALA A 157 19.94 0.65 -10.47
C ALA A 157 21.46 0.74 -10.27
N LEU A 158 22.00 1.94 -10.03
CA LEU A 158 23.42 2.15 -9.72
C LEU A 158 23.85 1.55 -8.38
N PHE A 159 22.91 1.36 -7.47
CA PHE A 159 23.14 0.91 -6.10
C PHE A 159 22.38 -0.38 -5.74
N GLU A 160 21.53 -0.88 -6.64
CA GLU A 160 20.67 -2.03 -6.39
C GLU A 160 21.47 -3.25 -5.93
N GLU A 161 22.47 -3.66 -6.69
CA GLU A 161 23.31 -4.83 -6.36
C GLU A 161 24.01 -4.65 -5.01
N TYR A 162 24.51 -3.43 -4.73
CA TYR A 162 25.14 -3.11 -3.46
C TYR A 162 24.19 -3.32 -2.28
N PHE A 163 23.00 -2.72 -2.34
CA PHE A 163 22.04 -2.80 -1.26
C PHE A 163 21.41 -4.18 -1.14
N GLN A 164 21.15 -4.86 -2.27
CA GLN A 164 20.64 -6.24 -2.28
C GLN A 164 21.61 -7.20 -1.61
N SER A 165 22.88 -7.21 -2.02
CA SER A 165 23.88 -8.13 -1.48
C SER A 165 24.11 -7.94 0.02
N ARG A 166 24.01 -6.70 0.51
CA ARG A 166 24.34 -6.37 1.89
C ARG A 166 23.15 -6.52 2.84
N TRP A 167 21.94 -6.22 2.40
CA TRP A 167 20.80 -6.06 3.28
C TRP A 167 19.64 -7.02 3.08
N SER A 168 19.58 -7.75 1.94
CA SER A 168 18.48 -8.68 1.66
C SER A 168 18.42 -9.88 2.60
N SER A 169 19.50 -10.19 3.30
CA SER A 169 19.51 -11.22 4.36
C SER A 169 18.88 -10.73 5.69
N GLN A 170 18.66 -9.44 5.84
CA GLN A 170 18.16 -8.82 7.06
C GLN A 170 16.78 -8.19 6.90
N PHE A 171 16.44 -7.80 5.66
CA PHE A 171 15.20 -7.13 5.31
C PHE A 171 14.67 -7.66 3.98
N GLN A 172 13.37 -7.55 3.79
CA GLN A 172 12.78 -7.66 2.47
C GLN A 172 13.13 -6.38 1.71
N ALA A 173 13.91 -6.53 0.62
CA ALA A 173 14.45 -5.44 -0.16
C ALA A 173 13.86 -5.48 -1.57
N VAL A 174 13.19 -4.41 -2.00
CA VAL A 174 12.45 -4.35 -3.27
C VAL A 174 12.70 -3.01 -3.96
N VAL A 175 13.07 -3.05 -5.24
CA VAL A 175 13.03 -1.85 -6.09
C VAL A 175 11.57 -1.51 -6.36
N SER A 176 11.13 -0.38 -5.86
CA SER A 176 9.74 0.06 -5.94
C SER A 176 9.49 1.05 -7.09
N ASP A 177 10.53 1.73 -7.55
CA ASP A 177 10.50 2.68 -8.67
C ASP A 177 11.93 2.86 -9.21
N ARG A 178 12.07 3.56 -10.35
CA ARG A 178 13.37 3.91 -10.94
C ARG A 178 14.30 4.65 -9.97
N LEU A 179 13.76 5.42 -9.04
CA LEU A 179 14.54 6.19 -8.07
C LEU A 179 14.61 5.52 -6.69
N TRP A 180 13.78 4.51 -6.41
CA TRP A 180 13.52 4.04 -5.06
C TRP A 180 13.76 2.54 -4.87
N MET A 181 14.36 2.21 -3.74
CA MET A 181 14.39 0.87 -3.20
C MET A 181 13.91 0.89 -1.74
N ASP A 182 12.97 0.02 -1.43
CA ASP A 182 12.30 -0.08 -0.15
C ASP A 182 12.81 -1.29 0.65
N PHE A 183 12.98 -1.08 1.96
CA PHE A 183 13.34 -2.12 2.92
C PHE A 183 12.25 -2.19 3.99
N THR A 184 11.73 -3.39 4.20
CA THR A 184 10.71 -3.68 5.23
C THR A 184 11.12 -4.91 6.03
N ALA A 185 10.44 -5.17 7.13
CA ALA A 185 10.60 -6.44 7.85
C ALA A 185 10.18 -7.61 6.95
N PHE A 186 10.76 -8.79 7.16
CA PHE A 186 10.32 -10.00 6.47
C PHE A 186 8.85 -10.30 6.74
N GLY A 187 8.16 -10.80 5.72
CA GLY A 187 6.74 -11.15 5.78
C GLY A 187 5.80 -9.96 5.60
N VAL A 188 6.32 -8.74 5.42
CA VAL A 188 5.50 -7.58 5.06
C VAL A 188 5.05 -7.73 3.60
N ASN A 189 3.76 -7.95 3.40
CA ASN A 189 3.09 -7.88 2.10
C ASN A 189 1.59 -7.65 2.29
N LYS A 190 0.92 -7.18 1.25
CA LYS A 190 -0.53 -6.89 1.27
C LYS A 190 -1.37 -8.13 1.58
N GLY A 191 -0.95 -9.31 1.11
CA GLY A 191 -1.66 -10.57 1.34
C GLY A 191 -1.65 -11.00 2.81
N HIS A 192 -0.51 -10.86 3.50
CA HIS A 192 -0.40 -11.15 4.92
C HIS A 192 -1.27 -10.20 5.77
N ALA A 193 -1.27 -8.91 5.45
CA ALA A 193 -2.15 -7.94 6.10
C ALA A 193 -3.64 -8.28 5.86
N LEU A 194 -4.00 -8.67 4.62
CA LEU A 194 -5.35 -9.11 4.28
C LEU A 194 -5.75 -10.37 5.06
N GLU A 195 -4.87 -11.36 5.19
CA GLU A 195 -5.13 -12.56 5.98
C GLU A 195 -5.45 -12.24 7.45
N LYS A 196 -4.74 -11.29 8.06
CA LYS A 196 -5.03 -10.82 9.43
C LYS A 196 -6.41 -10.17 9.53
N ILE A 197 -6.80 -9.36 8.54
CA ILE A 197 -8.14 -8.76 8.46
C ILE A 197 -9.20 -9.86 8.35
N GLN A 198 -9.03 -10.82 7.44
CA GLN A 198 -9.95 -11.93 7.27
C GLN A 198 -10.15 -12.73 8.56
N LYS A 199 -9.06 -13.05 9.25
CA LYS A 199 -9.12 -13.77 10.56
C LYS A 199 -9.89 -12.97 11.61
N ALA A 200 -9.61 -11.68 11.74
CA ALA A 200 -10.25 -10.82 12.74
C ALA A 200 -11.75 -10.64 12.51
N PHE A 201 -12.18 -10.56 11.26
CA PHE A 201 -13.59 -10.38 10.88
C PHE A 201 -14.30 -11.69 10.57
N LYS A 202 -13.61 -12.86 10.67
CA LYS A 202 -14.14 -14.18 10.33
C LYS A 202 -14.69 -14.23 8.90
N ILE A 203 -13.97 -13.65 7.96
CA ILE A 203 -14.30 -13.61 6.53
C ILE A 203 -13.40 -14.61 5.80
N THR A 204 -14.00 -15.43 4.94
CA THR A 204 -13.25 -16.44 4.18
C THR A 204 -12.76 -15.91 2.85
N LYS A 205 -11.91 -16.69 2.15
CA LYS A 205 -11.46 -16.36 0.79
C LYS A 205 -12.62 -16.29 -0.20
N GLU A 206 -13.63 -17.15 -0.05
CA GLU A 206 -14.84 -17.21 -0.87
C GLU A 206 -15.77 -16.00 -0.67
N GLU A 207 -15.56 -15.25 0.41
CA GLU A 207 -16.29 -14.04 0.73
C GLU A 207 -15.48 -12.77 0.44
N THR A 208 -14.25 -12.95 -0.10
CA THR A 208 -13.29 -11.88 -0.36
C THR A 208 -13.12 -11.65 -1.86
N MET A 209 -13.08 -10.38 -2.24
CA MET A 209 -12.75 -9.90 -3.58
C MET A 209 -11.57 -8.96 -3.50
N VAL A 210 -10.62 -9.08 -4.43
CA VAL A 210 -9.44 -8.23 -4.51
C VAL A 210 -9.20 -7.70 -5.91
N PHE A 211 -8.63 -6.50 -6.02
CA PHE A 211 -8.20 -5.85 -7.25
C PHE A 211 -6.74 -5.42 -7.13
N GLY A 212 -5.97 -5.61 -8.20
CA GLY A 212 -4.57 -5.22 -8.24
C GLY A 212 -3.98 -5.29 -9.64
N ASP A 213 -2.78 -4.77 -9.84
CA ASP A 213 -2.13 -4.70 -11.15
C ASP A 213 -0.62 -5.01 -11.13
N ASN A 214 0.00 -5.11 -9.96
CA ASN A 214 1.43 -5.19 -9.85
C ASN A 214 1.92 -6.36 -8.97
N TYR A 215 3.22 -6.57 -8.94
CA TYR A 215 3.87 -7.67 -8.21
C TYR A 215 3.56 -7.69 -6.71
N ASN A 216 3.40 -6.52 -6.06
CA ASN A 216 3.05 -6.42 -4.64
C ASN A 216 1.59 -6.82 -4.31
N ASP A 217 0.79 -7.18 -5.34
CA ASP A 217 -0.58 -7.65 -5.19
C ASP A 217 -0.71 -9.18 -5.28
N ILE A 218 0.35 -9.87 -5.68
CA ILE A 218 0.31 -11.33 -5.93
C ILE A 218 -0.13 -12.09 -4.68
N GLU A 219 0.42 -11.78 -3.53
CA GLU A 219 0.06 -12.43 -2.27
C GLU A 219 -1.38 -12.09 -1.87
N MET A 220 -1.88 -10.91 -2.25
CA MET A 220 -3.26 -10.52 -2.00
C MET A 220 -4.23 -11.30 -2.89
N PHE A 221 -3.89 -11.56 -4.18
CA PHE A 221 -4.70 -12.42 -5.06
C PHE A 221 -4.87 -13.82 -4.48
N ALA A 222 -3.84 -14.39 -3.87
CA ALA A 222 -3.88 -15.71 -3.25
C ALA A 222 -4.81 -15.81 -2.02
N GLN A 223 -5.24 -14.66 -1.46
CA GLN A 223 -6.15 -14.59 -0.31
C GLN A 223 -7.63 -14.42 -0.70
N ALA A 224 -7.97 -14.43 -1.99
CA ALA A 224 -9.34 -14.20 -2.43
C ALA A 224 -9.77 -15.17 -3.54
N ALA A 225 -11.00 -15.67 -3.45
CA ALA A 225 -11.60 -16.45 -4.53
C ALA A 225 -11.98 -15.58 -5.72
N TYR A 226 -12.22 -14.29 -5.50
CA TYR A 226 -12.55 -13.31 -6.54
C TYR A 226 -11.38 -12.34 -6.71
N SER A 227 -10.31 -12.82 -7.38
CA SER A 227 -9.12 -12.00 -7.65
C SER A 227 -9.17 -11.42 -9.04
N TYR A 228 -9.30 -10.10 -9.12
CA TYR A 228 -9.36 -9.32 -10.36
C TYR A 228 -8.03 -8.65 -10.63
N VAL A 229 -7.35 -9.07 -11.68
CA VAL A 229 -6.16 -8.38 -12.19
C VAL A 229 -6.60 -7.36 -13.23
N MET A 230 -6.07 -6.15 -13.13
CA MET A 230 -6.40 -5.07 -14.06
C MET A 230 -5.84 -5.37 -15.46
N GLU A 231 -6.53 -4.94 -16.52
CA GLU A 231 -6.07 -5.14 -17.91
C GLU A 231 -4.74 -4.43 -18.22
N ASN A 232 -4.48 -3.30 -17.56
CA ASN A 232 -3.20 -2.56 -17.63
C ASN A 232 -2.09 -3.16 -16.78
N ALA A 233 -2.33 -4.26 -16.07
CA ALA A 233 -1.35 -4.89 -15.20
C ALA A 233 -0.10 -5.38 -15.96
N VAL A 234 1.00 -5.50 -15.23
CA VAL A 234 2.21 -6.15 -15.72
C VAL A 234 1.88 -7.55 -16.23
N GLU A 235 2.33 -7.90 -17.44
CA GLU A 235 1.92 -9.14 -18.11
C GLU A 235 2.13 -10.40 -17.27
N LYS A 236 3.27 -10.48 -16.56
CA LYS A 236 3.56 -11.60 -15.67
C LYS A 236 2.59 -11.70 -14.48
N VAL A 237 2.06 -10.58 -14.02
CA VAL A 237 1.12 -10.53 -12.89
C VAL A 237 -0.26 -11.03 -13.30
N LYS A 238 -0.62 -10.90 -14.56
CA LYS A 238 -1.91 -11.37 -15.09
C LYS A 238 -2.18 -12.86 -14.85
N ALA A 239 -1.16 -13.68 -14.73
CA ALA A 239 -1.31 -15.11 -14.45
C ALA A 239 -1.79 -15.45 -13.03
N TYR A 240 -1.73 -14.50 -12.09
CA TYR A 240 -2.03 -14.75 -10.67
C TYR A 240 -3.47 -14.46 -10.28
N GLY A 241 -4.23 -13.73 -11.08
CA GLY A 241 -5.64 -13.48 -10.81
C GLY A 241 -6.57 -14.36 -11.62
N THR A 242 -7.75 -14.63 -11.08
CA THR A 242 -8.78 -15.49 -11.69
C THR A 242 -9.58 -14.72 -12.75
N TYR A 243 -9.83 -13.44 -12.52
CA TYR A 243 -10.66 -12.58 -13.37
C TYR A 243 -9.86 -11.39 -13.90
N ARG A 244 -10.42 -10.70 -14.90
CA ARG A 244 -9.90 -9.45 -15.46
C ARG A 244 -10.87 -8.31 -15.22
N SER A 245 -10.34 -7.11 -15.03
CA SER A 245 -11.14 -5.90 -14.94
C SER A 245 -10.46 -4.75 -15.67
N VAL A 246 -11.22 -3.98 -16.40
CA VAL A 246 -10.75 -2.72 -16.99
C VAL A 246 -10.82 -1.60 -15.96
N ARG A 247 -11.90 -1.56 -15.18
CA ARG A 247 -12.14 -0.57 -14.12
C ARG A 247 -12.76 -1.24 -12.91
N VAL A 248 -12.25 -0.90 -11.74
CA VAL A 248 -12.79 -1.40 -10.47
C VAL A 248 -14.26 -1.04 -10.30
N GLU A 249 -14.63 0.20 -10.66
CA GLU A 249 -15.98 0.71 -10.55
C GLU A 249 -17.02 -0.14 -11.29
N ASP A 250 -16.68 -0.61 -12.49
CA ASP A 250 -17.61 -1.39 -13.31
C ASP A 250 -17.93 -2.75 -12.65
N THR A 251 -16.89 -3.43 -12.15
CA THR A 251 -17.07 -4.68 -11.39
C THR A 251 -17.87 -4.47 -10.10
N LEU A 252 -17.63 -3.36 -9.38
CA LEU A 252 -18.37 -3.04 -8.15
C LEU A 252 -19.84 -2.73 -8.39
N LYS A 253 -20.18 -2.10 -9.54
CA LYS A 253 -21.59 -1.88 -9.95
C LYS A 253 -22.34 -3.20 -10.11
N GLU A 254 -21.74 -4.18 -10.79
CA GLU A 254 -22.37 -5.51 -10.97
C GLU A 254 -22.68 -6.17 -9.61
N ILE A 255 -21.79 -6.01 -8.62
CA ILE A 255 -22.02 -6.55 -7.27
C ILE A 255 -23.19 -5.87 -6.60
N LEU A 256 -23.28 -4.55 -6.70
CA LEU A 256 -24.40 -3.80 -6.15
C LEU A 256 -25.74 -4.21 -6.79
N GLU A 257 -25.75 -4.43 -8.10
CA GLU A 257 -26.95 -4.90 -8.83
C GLU A 257 -27.37 -6.29 -8.39
N LYS A 258 -26.45 -7.24 -8.34
CA LYS A 258 -26.70 -8.61 -7.85
C LYS A 258 -27.24 -8.61 -6.41
N LYS A 259 -26.70 -7.75 -5.55
CA LYS A 259 -27.16 -7.64 -4.14
C LYS A 259 -28.55 -7.00 -4.04
N ARG A 260 -28.88 -6.06 -4.92
CA ARG A 260 -30.22 -5.47 -5.00
C ARG A 260 -31.27 -6.48 -5.50
N ALA A 261 -30.93 -7.27 -6.52
CA ALA A 261 -31.80 -8.33 -7.04
C ALA A 261 -32.11 -9.37 -5.95
N TYR A 262 -31.08 -9.86 -5.27
CA TYR A 262 -31.23 -10.83 -4.17
C TYR A 262 -32.10 -10.33 -3.00
N ARG A 263 -32.04 -9.04 -2.69
CA ARG A 263 -32.93 -8.45 -1.67
C ARG A 263 -34.39 -8.37 -2.11
N LYS A 264 -34.65 -8.14 -3.40
CA LYS A 264 -36.02 -8.11 -3.95
C LYS A 264 -36.67 -9.47 -4.01
N GLU A 265 -35.90 -10.54 -4.19
CA GLU A 265 -36.41 -11.94 -4.21
C GLU A 265 -36.75 -12.47 -2.81
N LYS A 266 -36.27 -11.83 -1.75
CA LYS A 266 -36.52 -12.23 -0.35
C LYS A 266 -37.60 -11.42 0.36
N LEU A 267 -38.15 -10.39 -0.31
CA LEU A 267 -39.30 -9.59 0.16
C LEU A 267 -40.58 -10.06 -0.52
#